data_b8315e542cc1c16e46d6b366035724ff
#
_entry.id   b8315e542cc1c16e46d6b366035724ff
#
_cell.length_a   1.000
_cell.length_b   1.000
_cell.length_c   1.000
_cell.angle_alpha   90.00
_cell.angle_beta   90.00
_cell.angle_gamma   90.00
#
_symmetry.space_group_name_H-M   'P 1'
#
loop_
_entity.id
_entity.type
_entity.pdbx_description
1 polymer ?
#
loop_
_entity_poly.entity_id
_entity_poly.type
_entity_poly.pdbx_seq_one_letter_code
_entity_poly.pdbx_strand_id
1 'polypeptide(L)'
;MKFGILYEAQRPFEGNDVDWNSLYRETLDQCELADQLGYDNLWFVEHHFLTGFSGSPCPEVLFGALSQRTKNIRIGFGVSILPSHHPIHIAERVAMVDQLTNGRVEFGTGRSNAYEQIGQGIDPRETRERWEESLRMLPQIWQSDEFSWEGKHWNVPSRRILPKIYQKPHPRMYLACTQTESFRLAAHHGIGVLSSASYAVDILAEHVKVYRDAITDADPVG
;
A
#
# COMPACT_ATOMS: atom_id res chain seq x y z
N MET A 1 -13.50 17.25 6.11
CA MET A 1 -13.36 16.17 5.11
C MET A 1 -11.94 16.25 4.60
N LYS A 2 -11.30 15.12 4.32
CA LYS A 2 -9.94 15.08 3.75
C LYS A 2 -10.04 14.71 2.28
N PHE A 3 -9.18 15.31 1.46
CA PHE A 3 -9.12 15.07 0.03
C PHE A 3 -7.78 14.48 -0.37
N GLY A 4 -7.79 13.50 -1.25
CA GLY A 4 -6.59 12.87 -1.80
C GLY A 4 -6.72 12.60 -3.29
N ILE A 5 -5.60 12.27 -3.90
CA ILE A 5 -5.52 11.88 -5.30
C ILE A 5 -4.96 10.47 -5.37
N LEU A 6 -5.58 9.61 -6.19
CA LEU A 6 -5.06 8.28 -6.53
C LEU A 6 -4.39 8.33 -7.91
N TYR A 7 -3.16 7.84 -7.98
CA TYR A 7 -2.38 7.75 -9.21
C TYR A 7 -2.23 6.30 -9.66
N GLU A 8 -2.73 6.02 -10.84
CA GLU A 8 -2.50 4.76 -11.58
C GLU A 8 -1.25 4.87 -12.47
N ALA A 9 -0.68 6.05 -12.66
CA ALA A 9 0.29 6.36 -13.72
C ALA A 9 -0.22 5.81 -15.06
N GLN A 10 -1.48 6.09 -15.35
CA GLN A 10 -2.22 5.56 -16.49
C GLN A 10 -1.74 6.20 -17.77
N ARG A 11 -1.58 5.38 -18.81
CA ARG A 11 -1.25 5.84 -20.16
C ARG A 11 -2.51 5.91 -21.02
N PRO A 12 -2.53 6.81 -22.04
CA PRO A 12 -3.59 6.80 -23.05
C PRO A 12 -3.65 5.42 -23.75
N PHE A 13 -4.86 4.96 -24.05
CA PHE A 13 -5.07 3.66 -24.70
C PHE A 13 -4.55 3.59 -26.14
N GLU A 14 -4.32 4.73 -26.79
CA GLU A 14 -3.92 4.83 -28.18
C GLU A 14 -2.42 5.10 -28.33
N GLY A 15 -1.72 4.16 -28.97
CA GLY A 15 -0.31 4.26 -29.36
C GLY A 15 0.66 3.52 -28.46
N ASN A 16 1.66 2.88 -29.05
CA ASN A 16 2.72 2.18 -28.33
C ASN A 16 3.82 3.12 -27.78
N ASP A 17 3.77 4.40 -28.14
CA ASP A 17 4.82 5.37 -27.85
C ASP A 17 4.44 6.23 -26.64
N VAL A 18 4.46 5.62 -25.44
CA VAL A 18 4.40 6.42 -24.22
C VAL A 18 5.78 6.92 -23.87
N ASP A 19 5.92 8.21 -23.82
CA ASP A 19 7.06 8.84 -23.18
C ASP A 19 6.94 8.70 -21.65
N TRP A 20 7.50 7.61 -21.14
CA TRP A 20 7.53 7.33 -19.70
C TRP A 20 8.23 8.44 -18.91
N ASN A 21 9.22 9.08 -19.50
CA ASN A 21 9.94 10.18 -18.86
C ASN A 21 8.99 11.36 -18.60
N SER A 22 8.25 11.78 -19.63
CA SER A 22 7.26 12.85 -19.50
C SER A 22 6.16 12.47 -18.53
N LEU A 23 5.61 11.26 -18.60
CA LEU A 23 4.55 10.79 -17.70
C LEU A 23 4.96 10.89 -16.22
N TYR A 24 6.15 10.39 -15.87
CA TYR A 24 6.60 10.44 -14.47
C TYR A 24 6.94 11.87 -14.02
N ARG A 25 7.49 12.71 -14.89
CA ARG A 25 7.75 14.13 -14.58
C ARG A 25 6.45 14.89 -14.32
N GLU A 26 5.47 14.74 -15.19
CA GLU A 26 4.15 15.37 -15.05
C GLU A 26 3.45 14.87 -13.79
N THR A 27 3.54 13.57 -13.48
CA THR A 27 3.02 13.01 -12.22
C THR A 27 3.65 13.68 -11.00
N LEU A 28 4.97 13.86 -10.99
CA LEU A 28 5.67 14.53 -9.90
C LEU A 28 5.28 16.01 -9.79
N ASP A 29 5.13 16.72 -10.91
CA ASP A 29 4.71 18.12 -10.95
C ASP A 29 3.28 18.29 -10.42
N GLN A 30 2.36 17.39 -10.80
CA GLN A 30 0.99 17.38 -10.28
C GLN A 30 0.94 17.11 -8.77
N CYS A 31 1.76 16.19 -8.28
CA CYS A 31 1.85 15.88 -6.85
C CYS A 31 2.39 17.06 -6.03
N GLU A 32 3.40 17.76 -6.55
CA GLU A 32 3.92 18.98 -5.92
C GLU A 32 2.87 20.08 -5.89
N LEU A 33 2.13 20.27 -6.98
CA LEU A 33 1.01 21.19 -7.03
C LEU A 33 -0.09 20.81 -6.02
N ALA A 34 -0.40 19.51 -5.88
CA ALA A 34 -1.37 19.04 -4.90
C ALA A 34 -0.97 19.38 -3.45
N ASP A 35 0.32 19.25 -3.12
CA ASP A 35 0.86 19.67 -1.80
C ASP A 35 0.67 21.18 -1.59
N GLN A 36 0.96 22.00 -2.62
CA GLN A 36 0.81 23.45 -2.58
C GLN A 36 -0.66 23.89 -2.44
N LEU A 37 -1.58 23.14 -3.04
CA LEU A 37 -3.03 23.38 -2.98
C LEU A 37 -3.69 22.86 -1.70
N GLY A 38 -2.94 22.14 -0.86
CA GLY A 38 -3.41 21.67 0.44
C GLY A 38 -4.24 20.37 0.39
N TYR A 39 -4.02 19.52 -0.60
CA TYR A 39 -4.54 18.15 -0.56
C TYR A 39 -3.92 17.38 0.62
N ASP A 40 -4.70 16.46 1.21
CA ASP A 40 -4.25 15.71 2.39
C ASP A 40 -3.38 14.50 2.04
N ASN A 41 -3.70 13.78 0.95
CA ASN A 41 -3.05 12.51 0.62
C ASN A 41 -2.83 12.34 -0.88
N LEU A 42 -1.72 11.69 -1.21
CA LEU A 42 -1.45 11.06 -2.51
C LEU A 42 -1.45 9.54 -2.28
N TRP A 43 -2.12 8.81 -3.16
CA TRP A 43 -2.12 7.35 -3.16
C TRP A 43 -1.59 6.87 -4.50
N PHE A 44 -0.69 5.89 -4.48
CA PHE A 44 -0.15 5.28 -5.69
C PHE A 44 -0.39 3.79 -5.67
N VAL A 45 -0.84 3.27 -6.79
CA VAL A 45 -1.00 1.83 -6.96
C VAL A 45 0.34 1.14 -7.20
N GLU A 46 0.38 -0.17 -6.94
CA GLU A 46 1.38 -1.07 -7.48
C GLU A 46 0.67 -2.03 -8.42
N HIS A 47 1.04 -1.97 -9.71
CA HIS A 47 0.51 -2.87 -10.74
C HIS A 47 1.60 -3.36 -11.68
N HIS A 48 1.47 -4.62 -12.10
CA HIS A 48 2.39 -5.28 -13.00
C HIS A 48 1.63 -5.87 -14.19
N PHE A 49 2.28 -5.89 -15.37
CA PHE A 49 1.75 -6.50 -16.61
C PHE A 49 0.46 -5.89 -17.17
N LEU A 50 -0.12 -4.91 -16.54
CA LEU A 50 -1.37 -4.26 -16.96
C LEU A 50 -1.09 -3.16 -17.98
N THR A 51 -0.69 -3.58 -19.20
CA THR A 51 -0.37 -2.65 -20.31
C THR A 51 -1.56 -1.75 -20.64
N GLY A 52 -1.33 -0.43 -20.69
CA GLY A 52 -2.38 0.56 -20.95
C GLY A 52 -3.17 0.98 -19.72
N PHE A 53 -3.08 0.26 -18.59
CA PHE A 53 -3.80 0.61 -17.37
C PHE A 53 -2.91 1.31 -16.34
N SER A 54 -1.73 0.75 -16.04
CA SER A 54 -0.85 1.33 -15.03
C SER A 54 0.63 1.23 -15.42
N GLY A 55 1.36 2.30 -15.13
CA GLY A 55 2.82 2.38 -15.21
C GLY A 55 3.49 2.53 -13.84
N SER A 56 2.90 2.01 -12.78
CA SER A 56 3.38 2.14 -11.40
C SER A 56 3.78 0.78 -10.81
N PRO A 57 4.90 0.17 -11.24
CA PRO A 57 5.35 -1.11 -10.70
C PRO A 57 6.10 -0.99 -9.37
N CYS A 58 6.62 0.19 -9.04
CA CYS A 58 7.42 0.45 -7.85
C CYS A 58 7.14 1.87 -7.33
N PRO A 59 5.98 2.09 -6.68
CA PRO A 59 5.58 3.43 -6.25
C PRO A 59 6.58 4.09 -5.30
N GLU A 60 7.32 3.32 -4.52
CA GLU A 60 8.34 3.83 -3.61
C GLU A 60 9.49 4.59 -4.30
N VAL A 61 9.73 4.34 -5.57
CA VAL A 61 10.71 5.12 -6.36
C VAL A 61 10.21 6.57 -6.56
N LEU A 62 8.92 6.73 -6.88
CA LEU A 62 8.28 8.04 -6.96
C LEU A 62 8.21 8.71 -5.58
N PHE A 63 7.96 7.94 -4.52
CA PHE A 63 7.92 8.47 -3.15
C PHE A 63 9.26 9.04 -2.72
N GLY A 64 10.38 8.41 -3.11
CA GLY A 64 11.71 8.96 -2.89
C GLY A 64 11.88 10.34 -3.54
N ALA A 65 11.43 10.54 -4.79
CA ALA A 65 11.45 11.82 -5.46
C ALA A 65 10.49 12.84 -4.82
N LEU A 66 9.26 12.42 -4.49
CA LEU A 66 8.25 13.26 -3.86
C LEU A 66 8.63 13.71 -2.46
N SER A 67 9.40 12.92 -1.73
CA SER A 67 9.88 13.30 -0.39
C SER A 67 10.69 14.61 -0.41
N GLN A 68 11.36 14.91 -1.52
CA GLN A 68 12.17 16.12 -1.70
C GLN A 68 11.40 17.29 -2.33
N ARG A 69 10.23 17.00 -2.95
CA ARG A 69 9.41 18.01 -3.65
C ARG A 69 8.19 18.46 -2.85
N THR A 70 7.78 17.68 -1.85
CA THR A 70 6.57 17.92 -1.04
C THR A 70 6.92 18.10 0.44
N LYS A 71 6.06 18.82 1.18
CA LYS A 71 6.32 19.14 2.59
C LYS A 71 5.23 18.65 3.54
N ASN A 72 3.96 18.69 3.13
CA ASN A 72 2.82 18.48 4.01
C ASN A 72 1.99 17.26 3.63
N ILE A 73 1.78 17.04 2.34
CA ILE A 73 0.92 15.98 1.82
C ILE A 73 1.44 14.61 2.25
N ARG A 74 0.54 13.74 2.69
CA ARG A 74 0.87 12.35 3.01
C ARG A 74 0.94 11.52 1.74
N ILE A 75 1.80 10.52 1.73
CA ILE A 75 2.08 9.68 0.56
C ILE A 75 1.77 8.24 0.94
N GLY A 76 0.86 7.61 0.20
CA GLY A 76 0.33 6.29 0.52
C GLY A 76 0.53 5.25 -0.57
N PHE A 77 0.85 4.04 -0.14
CA PHE A 77 0.71 2.87 -0.99
C PHE A 77 -0.77 2.53 -1.14
N GLY A 78 -1.28 2.54 -2.33
CA GLY A 78 -2.67 2.23 -2.62
C GLY A 78 -2.87 1.17 -3.70
N VAL A 79 -2.15 0.02 -3.56
CA VAL A 79 -1.53 -0.67 -2.41
C VAL A 79 -0.11 -1.17 -2.69
N SER A 80 0.57 -1.69 -1.66
CA SER A 80 1.70 -2.62 -1.83
C SER A 80 1.19 -4.07 -1.89
N ILE A 81 1.66 -4.84 -2.87
CA ILE A 81 1.22 -6.23 -3.11
C ILE A 81 2.06 -7.19 -2.25
N LEU A 82 1.67 -7.40 -1.00
CA LEU A 82 2.48 -8.18 -0.05
C LEU A 82 2.86 -9.59 -0.50
N PRO A 83 1.98 -10.39 -1.14
CA PRO A 83 2.35 -11.74 -1.57
C PRO A 83 3.49 -11.79 -2.60
N SER A 84 3.73 -10.67 -3.30
CA SER A 84 4.73 -10.57 -4.38
C SER A 84 6.12 -10.23 -3.87
N HIS A 85 6.23 -9.88 -2.60
CA HIS A 85 7.48 -9.37 -2.02
C HIS A 85 7.86 -10.10 -0.75
N HIS A 86 9.17 -10.13 -0.47
CA HIS A 86 9.64 -10.56 0.84
C HIS A 86 9.32 -9.47 1.89
N PRO A 87 8.66 -9.81 3.01
CA PRO A 87 8.20 -8.81 3.99
C PRO A 87 9.32 -7.95 4.58
N ILE A 88 10.53 -8.47 4.72
CA ILE A 88 11.69 -7.65 5.14
C ILE A 88 11.96 -6.53 4.14
N HIS A 89 11.97 -6.83 2.84
CA HIS A 89 12.23 -5.81 1.81
C HIS A 89 11.14 -4.72 1.81
N ILE A 90 9.88 -5.11 2.01
CA ILE A 90 8.79 -4.13 2.16
C ILE A 90 9.02 -3.26 3.40
N ALA A 91 9.33 -3.89 4.54
CA ALA A 91 9.55 -3.15 5.78
C ALA A 91 10.69 -2.13 5.66
N GLU A 92 11.80 -2.51 5.03
CA GLU A 92 12.96 -1.65 4.79
C GLU A 92 12.63 -0.49 3.85
N ARG A 93 11.96 -0.76 2.70
CA ARG A 93 11.56 0.26 1.74
C ARG A 93 10.60 1.28 2.34
N VAL A 94 9.56 0.79 3.04
CA VAL A 94 8.59 1.65 3.72
C VAL A 94 9.28 2.50 4.78
N ALA A 95 10.19 1.92 5.56
CA ALA A 95 10.94 2.65 6.57
C ALA A 95 11.84 3.73 5.97
N MET A 96 12.51 3.44 4.84
CA MET A 96 13.31 4.46 4.13
C MET A 96 12.45 5.63 3.65
N VAL A 97 11.31 5.35 3.03
CA VAL A 97 10.39 6.39 2.56
C VAL A 97 9.83 7.19 3.74
N ASP A 98 9.51 6.53 4.85
CA ASP A 98 8.99 7.17 6.04
C ASP A 98 10.03 8.12 6.68
N GLN A 99 11.29 7.72 6.73
CA GLN A 99 12.40 8.58 7.15
C GLN A 99 12.57 9.78 6.21
N LEU A 100 12.59 9.56 4.89
CA LEU A 100 12.76 10.62 3.89
C LEU A 100 11.60 11.63 3.89
N THR A 101 10.40 11.19 4.23
CA THR A 101 9.19 12.02 4.25
C THR A 101 8.91 12.63 5.63
N ASN A 102 9.75 12.39 6.64
CA ASN A 102 9.51 12.80 8.02
C ASN A 102 8.13 12.33 8.55
N GLY A 103 7.82 11.05 8.36
CA GLY A 103 6.61 10.42 8.90
C GLY A 103 5.31 10.70 8.15
N ARG A 104 5.38 10.96 6.84
CA ARG A 104 4.18 11.22 6.00
C ARG A 104 3.69 9.99 5.24
N VAL A 105 4.21 8.80 5.51
CA VAL A 105 3.77 7.57 4.84
C VAL A 105 2.44 7.08 5.38
N GLU A 106 1.57 6.61 4.48
CA GLU A 106 0.40 5.77 4.73
C GLU A 106 0.62 4.42 4.04
N PHE A 107 0.32 3.31 4.71
CA PHE A 107 0.66 2.00 4.17
C PHE A 107 -0.58 1.16 3.84
N GLY A 108 -1.03 1.23 2.60
CA GLY A 108 -2.06 0.35 2.08
C GLY A 108 -1.48 -0.96 1.54
N THR A 109 -2.17 -2.04 1.77
CA THR A 109 -1.76 -3.40 1.38
C THR A 109 -2.86 -4.10 0.60
N GLY A 110 -2.46 -5.05 -0.23
CA GLY A 110 -3.36 -5.86 -1.02
C GLY A 110 -2.72 -7.13 -1.53
N ARG A 111 -3.48 -7.85 -2.35
CA ARG A 111 -3.05 -9.13 -2.93
C ARG A 111 -2.95 -9.12 -4.45
N SER A 112 -3.36 -8.02 -5.08
CA SER A 112 -3.53 -7.92 -6.53
C SER A 112 -4.60 -8.88 -7.09
N ASN A 113 -4.65 -9.05 -8.39
CA ASN A 113 -5.52 -9.96 -9.12
C ASN A 113 -4.77 -11.21 -9.59
N ALA A 114 -5.51 -12.24 -9.99
CA ALA A 114 -4.94 -13.52 -10.39
C ALA A 114 -4.00 -13.41 -11.62
N TYR A 115 -4.24 -12.48 -12.54
CA TYR A 115 -3.40 -12.29 -13.72
C TYR A 115 -1.99 -11.84 -13.34
N GLU A 116 -1.89 -10.85 -12.46
CA GLU A 116 -0.61 -10.35 -11.95
C GLU A 116 0.10 -11.38 -11.07
N GLN A 117 -0.65 -12.08 -10.20
CA GLN A 117 -0.11 -13.13 -9.34
C GLN A 117 0.54 -14.25 -10.14
N ILE A 118 -0.15 -14.76 -11.16
CA ILE A 118 0.37 -15.80 -12.06
C ILE A 118 1.57 -15.29 -12.85
N GLY A 119 1.51 -14.03 -13.33
CA GLY A 119 2.61 -13.40 -14.05
C GLY A 119 3.90 -13.27 -13.20
N GLN A 120 3.77 -13.19 -11.89
CA GLN A 120 4.88 -13.20 -10.93
C GLN A 120 5.27 -14.60 -10.42
N GLY A 121 4.63 -15.65 -10.95
CA GLY A 121 4.90 -17.03 -10.52
C GLY A 121 4.30 -17.40 -9.17
N ILE A 122 3.27 -16.68 -8.72
CA ILE A 122 2.62 -16.91 -7.41
C ILE A 122 1.31 -17.65 -7.64
N ASP A 123 1.08 -18.70 -6.87
CA ASP A 123 -0.22 -19.40 -6.87
C ASP A 123 -1.29 -18.50 -6.20
N PRO A 124 -2.36 -18.13 -6.93
CA PRO A 124 -3.43 -17.30 -6.35
C PRO A 124 -4.08 -17.88 -5.09
N ARG A 125 -4.04 -19.21 -4.92
CA ARG A 125 -4.60 -19.91 -3.75
C ARG A 125 -3.81 -19.65 -2.46
N GLU A 126 -2.52 -19.34 -2.56
CA GLU A 126 -1.64 -19.08 -1.41
C GLU A 126 -1.61 -17.61 -1.01
N THR A 127 -2.08 -16.71 -1.87
CA THR A 127 -1.89 -15.27 -1.69
C THR A 127 -2.53 -14.72 -0.43
N ARG A 128 -3.66 -15.30 0.03
CA ARG A 128 -4.31 -14.87 1.28
C ARG A 128 -3.43 -15.15 2.49
N GLU A 129 -2.92 -16.35 2.59
CA GLU A 129 -2.06 -16.77 3.71
C GLU A 129 -0.73 -16.02 3.71
N ARG A 130 -0.11 -15.87 2.53
CA ARG A 130 1.13 -15.08 2.37
C ARG A 130 0.93 -13.62 2.79
N TRP A 131 -0.19 -13.03 2.37
CA TRP A 131 -0.55 -11.66 2.74
C TRP A 131 -0.73 -11.51 4.24
N GLU A 132 -1.49 -12.41 4.87
CA GLU A 132 -1.79 -12.34 6.30
C GLU A 132 -0.53 -12.55 7.14
N GLU A 133 0.31 -13.51 6.78
CA GLU A 133 1.59 -13.74 7.44
C GLU A 133 2.50 -12.51 7.32
N SER A 134 2.65 -11.94 6.13
CA SER A 134 3.42 -10.73 5.90
C SER A 134 2.87 -9.52 6.67
N LEU A 135 1.53 -9.37 6.70
CA LEU A 135 0.88 -8.29 7.44
C LEU A 135 1.23 -8.32 8.93
N ARG A 136 1.24 -9.51 9.55
CA ARG A 136 1.60 -9.69 10.97
C ARG A 136 3.08 -9.45 11.26
N MET A 137 3.94 -9.70 10.28
CA MET A 137 5.40 -9.47 10.42
C MET A 137 5.75 -7.99 10.44
N LEU A 138 5.13 -7.17 9.59
CA LEU A 138 5.54 -5.79 9.35
C LEU A 138 5.59 -4.91 10.62
N PRO A 139 4.54 -4.83 11.47
CA PRO A 139 4.60 -4.03 12.69
C PRO A 139 5.69 -4.50 13.64
N GLN A 140 5.91 -5.81 13.74
CA GLN A 140 6.95 -6.37 14.58
C GLN A 140 8.35 -6.00 14.08
N ILE A 141 8.59 -6.06 12.75
CA ILE A 141 9.86 -5.63 12.15
C ILE A 141 10.13 -4.15 12.45
N TRP A 142 9.12 -3.30 12.34
CA TRP A 142 9.27 -1.87 12.55
C TRP A 142 9.52 -1.46 14.00
N GLN A 143 8.97 -2.22 14.95
CA GLN A 143 9.00 -1.89 16.38
C GLN A 143 10.12 -2.58 17.16
N SER A 144 10.54 -3.79 16.75
CA SER A 144 11.52 -4.61 17.49
C SER A 144 12.95 -4.22 17.14
N ASP A 145 13.85 -4.24 18.12
CA ASP A 145 15.29 -4.08 17.87
C ASP A 145 15.87 -5.26 17.10
N GLU A 146 15.51 -6.47 17.52
CA GLU A 146 15.80 -7.73 16.82
C GLU A 146 14.50 -8.41 16.44
N PHE A 147 14.46 -9.00 15.27
CA PHE A 147 13.31 -9.70 14.71
C PHE A 147 13.70 -11.10 14.26
N SER A 148 12.86 -12.07 14.60
CA SER A 148 12.90 -13.42 14.05
C SER A 148 11.48 -13.87 13.72
N TRP A 149 11.35 -14.78 12.77
CA TRP A 149 10.06 -15.32 12.37
C TRP A 149 10.18 -16.78 11.96
N GLU A 150 9.28 -17.61 12.44
CA GLU A 150 9.08 -18.99 12.03
C GLU A 150 7.64 -19.15 11.57
N GLY A 151 7.39 -19.15 10.26
CA GLY A 151 6.07 -19.22 9.67
C GLY A 151 5.95 -20.26 8.58
N LYS A 152 4.79 -20.29 7.92
CA LYS A 152 4.53 -21.20 6.82
C LYS A 152 5.24 -20.79 5.54
N HIS A 153 5.26 -19.50 5.26
CA HIS A 153 5.79 -18.91 4.00
C HIS A 153 7.12 -18.21 4.21
N TRP A 154 7.39 -17.74 5.43
CA TRP A 154 8.57 -16.97 5.74
C TRP A 154 9.31 -17.52 6.96
N ASN A 155 10.63 -17.66 6.83
CA ASN A 155 11.51 -18.02 7.95
C ASN A 155 12.67 -17.03 8.01
N VAL A 156 12.79 -16.33 9.13
CA VAL A 156 13.78 -15.28 9.34
C VAL A 156 14.52 -15.57 10.64
N PRO A 157 15.83 -15.92 10.60
CA PRO A 157 16.62 -16.03 11.82
C PRO A 157 16.75 -14.64 12.46
N SER A 158 17.00 -14.59 13.78
CA SER A 158 17.13 -13.31 14.49
C SER A 158 18.11 -12.38 13.81
N ARG A 159 17.64 -11.20 13.43
CA ARG A 159 18.38 -10.14 12.73
C ARG A 159 17.89 -8.77 13.15
N ARG A 160 18.79 -7.81 13.17
CA ARG A 160 18.45 -6.40 13.27
C ARG A 160 18.14 -5.85 11.88
N ILE A 161 16.88 -5.45 11.67
CA ILE A 161 16.43 -4.93 10.38
C ILE A 161 16.44 -3.39 10.45
N LEU A 162 17.07 -2.75 9.47
CA LEU A 162 17.27 -1.30 9.39
C LEU A 162 16.93 -0.77 7.98
N PRO A 163 16.52 0.52 7.85
CA PRO A 163 16.31 1.48 8.94
C PRO A 163 15.04 1.18 9.73
N LYS A 164 14.89 1.80 10.91
CA LYS A 164 13.64 1.77 11.64
C LYS A 164 12.68 2.82 11.11
N ILE A 165 11.40 2.59 11.29
CA ILE A 165 10.34 3.52 10.91
C ILE A 165 10.43 4.83 11.71
N TYR A 166 10.08 5.95 11.08
CA TYR A 166 10.07 7.27 11.72
C TYR A 166 8.82 7.45 12.59
N GLN A 167 7.66 7.09 12.07
CA GLN A 167 6.38 7.16 12.77
C GLN A 167 6.34 6.18 13.95
N LYS A 168 5.56 6.49 14.98
CA LYS A 168 5.39 5.64 16.16
C LYS A 168 3.89 5.37 16.39
N PRO A 169 3.49 4.12 16.61
CA PRO A 169 4.31 2.89 16.58
C PRO A 169 4.78 2.51 15.17
N HIS A 170 4.01 2.81 14.13
CA HIS A 170 4.27 2.57 12.71
C HIS A 170 3.28 3.41 11.85
N PRO A 171 3.45 3.48 10.51
CA PRO A 171 2.47 4.11 9.63
C PRO A 171 1.09 3.46 9.78
N ARG A 172 0.04 4.26 9.60
CA ARG A 172 -1.32 3.70 9.53
C ARG A 172 -1.41 2.70 8.39
N MET A 173 -2.06 1.56 8.66
CA MET A 173 -2.17 0.45 7.74
C MET A 173 -3.59 0.33 7.19
N TYR A 174 -3.70 -0.10 5.93
CA TYR A 174 -4.97 -0.22 5.22
C TYR A 174 -4.99 -1.49 4.37
N LEU A 175 -6.18 -2.00 4.09
CA LEU A 175 -6.43 -3.07 3.13
C LEU A 175 -7.26 -2.56 1.96
N ALA A 176 -6.87 -2.92 0.72
CA ALA A 176 -7.74 -2.74 -0.45
C ALA A 176 -8.94 -3.67 -0.38
N CYS A 177 -10.13 -3.10 -0.36
CA CYS A 177 -11.38 -3.81 -0.15
C CYS A 177 -12.34 -3.62 -1.32
N THR A 178 -12.66 -4.74 -2.00
CA THR A 178 -13.59 -4.80 -3.12
C THR A 178 -14.80 -5.69 -2.86
N GLN A 179 -14.87 -6.36 -1.71
CA GLN A 179 -15.95 -7.27 -1.35
C GLN A 179 -16.18 -7.21 0.16
N THR A 180 -17.40 -7.52 0.61
CA THR A 180 -17.82 -7.54 2.03
C THR A 180 -16.81 -8.28 2.92
N GLU A 181 -16.31 -9.42 2.45
CA GLU A 181 -15.33 -10.22 3.21
C GLU A 181 -14.01 -9.49 3.45
N SER A 182 -13.54 -8.69 2.50
CA SER A 182 -12.31 -7.90 2.70
C SER A 182 -12.51 -6.76 3.70
N PHE A 183 -13.71 -6.18 3.79
CA PHE A 183 -14.04 -5.20 4.83
C PHE A 183 -14.03 -5.84 6.23
N ARG A 184 -14.60 -7.05 6.36
CA ARG A 184 -14.54 -7.81 7.60
C ARG A 184 -13.12 -8.18 7.98
N LEU A 185 -12.30 -8.58 7.00
CA LEU A 185 -10.90 -8.93 7.21
C LEU A 185 -10.07 -7.73 7.69
N ALA A 186 -10.27 -6.56 7.06
CA ALA A 186 -9.61 -5.33 7.49
C ALA A 186 -9.99 -4.97 8.95
N ALA A 187 -11.27 -5.08 9.27
CA ALA A 187 -11.76 -4.87 10.63
C ALA A 187 -11.15 -5.84 11.63
N HIS A 188 -11.10 -7.14 11.28
CA HIS A 188 -10.50 -8.16 12.14
C HIS A 188 -9.04 -7.85 12.50
N HIS A 189 -8.26 -7.36 11.53
CA HIS A 189 -6.86 -6.98 11.75
C HIS A 189 -6.68 -5.57 12.33
N GLY A 190 -7.74 -4.84 12.62
CA GLY A 190 -7.66 -3.49 13.19
C GLY A 190 -7.09 -2.43 12.24
N ILE A 191 -7.12 -2.66 10.92
CA ILE A 191 -6.56 -1.77 9.90
C ILE A 191 -7.65 -1.06 9.10
N GLY A 192 -7.32 0.08 8.50
CA GLY A 192 -8.24 0.87 7.69
C GLY A 192 -8.61 0.20 6.36
N VAL A 193 -9.53 0.80 5.64
CA VAL A 193 -10.02 0.32 4.34
C VAL A 193 -9.69 1.33 3.24
N LEU A 194 -9.20 0.82 2.12
CA LEU A 194 -9.15 1.52 0.83
C LEU A 194 -10.17 0.86 -0.09
N SER A 195 -11.17 1.60 -0.54
CA SER A 195 -12.23 1.08 -1.39
C SER A 195 -12.47 1.96 -2.61
N SER A 196 -12.92 1.34 -3.70
CA SER A 196 -13.26 2.07 -4.92
C SER A 196 -14.58 2.83 -4.74
N ALA A 197 -14.64 4.05 -5.31
CA ALA A 197 -15.86 4.84 -5.41
C ALA A 197 -16.79 4.38 -6.55
N SER A 198 -16.43 3.32 -7.29
CA SER A 198 -17.25 2.77 -8.38
C SER A 198 -18.47 1.99 -7.91
N TYR A 199 -18.60 1.71 -6.63
CA TYR A 199 -19.78 1.08 -6.04
C TYR A 199 -20.92 2.06 -5.91
N ALA A 200 -22.17 1.55 -6.04
CA ALA A 200 -23.34 2.30 -5.62
C ALA A 200 -23.26 2.64 -4.12
N VAL A 201 -23.75 3.82 -3.75
CA VAL A 201 -23.59 4.36 -2.38
C VAL A 201 -24.20 3.43 -1.30
N ASP A 202 -25.31 2.80 -1.61
CA ASP A 202 -25.98 1.83 -0.73
C ASP A 202 -25.11 0.58 -0.48
N ILE A 203 -24.49 0.02 -1.52
CA ILE A 203 -23.56 -1.11 -1.41
C ILE A 203 -22.35 -0.72 -0.54
N LEU A 204 -21.78 0.44 -0.79
CA LEU A 204 -20.66 0.93 0.01
C LEU A 204 -21.06 1.16 1.48
N ALA A 205 -22.28 1.67 1.74
CA ALA A 205 -22.80 1.86 3.08
C ALA A 205 -22.94 0.52 3.83
N GLU A 206 -23.40 -0.54 3.15
CA GLU A 206 -23.46 -1.89 3.71
C GLU A 206 -22.07 -2.42 4.06
N HIS A 207 -21.10 -2.27 3.16
CA HIS A 207 -19.71 -2.66 3.42
C HIS A 207 -19.12 -1.92 4.62
N VAL A 208 -19.32 -0.61 4.71
CA VAL A 208 -18.87 0.21 5.85
C VAL A 208 -19.54 -0.23 7.15
N LYS A 209 -20.83 -0.61 7.11
CA LYS A 209 -21.52 -1.15 8.27
C LYS A 209 -20.87 -2.46 8.74
N VAL A 210 -20.60 -3.40 7.81
CA VAL A 210 -19.92 -4.66 8.15
C VAL A 210 -18.56 -4.41 8.81
N TYR A 211 -17.78 -3.46 8.29
CA TYR A 211 -16.51 -3.07 8.90
C TYR A 211 -16.69 -2.53 10.32
N ARG A 212 -17.64 -1.60 10.52
CA ARG A 212 -17.90 -0.99 11.84
C ARG A 212 -18.40 -1.99 12.87
N ASP A 213 -19.22 -2.94 12.46
CA ASP A 213 -19.73 -3.98 13.34
C ASP A 213 -18.61 -4.96 13.75
N ALA A 214 -17.71 -5.29 12.81
CA ALA A 214 -16.63 -6.26 13.04
C ALA A 214 -15.41 -5.70 13.79
N ILE A 215 -15.13 -4.39 13.70
CA ILE A 215 -13.92 -3.80 14.29
C ILE A 215 -13.94 -3.77 15.82
N THR A 216 -15.12 -3.93 16.44
CA THR A 216 -15.24 -4.01 17.91
C THR A 216 -14.56 -5.25 18.48
N ASP A 217 -14.41 -6.31 17.67
CA ASP A 217 -13.84 -7.60 18.04
C ASP A 217 -12.49 -7.85 17.31
N ALA A 218 -11.77 -6.77 16.99
CA ALA A 218 -10.51 -6.84 16.27
C ALA A 218 -9.41 -7.57 17.08
N ASP A 219 -8.56 -8.30 16.35
CA ASP A 219 -7.23 -8.78 16.80
C ASP A 219 -6.17 -7.97 16.03
N PRO A 220 -5.83 -6.76 16.52
CA PRO A 220 -4.99 -5.84 15.77
C PRO A 220 -3.60 -6.40 15.50
N VAL A 221 -3.06 -6.15 14.31
CA VAL A 221 -1.72 -6.63 13.90
C VAL A 221 -0.59 -5.75 14.43
N GLY A 222 -0.89 -4.59 14.97
CA GLY A 222 0.12 -3.66 15.51
C GLY A 222 -0.48 -2.51 16.34
#